data_3550dbe0dfb79922c0ec60e4fd491a05
#
_entry.id   3550dbe0dfb79922c0ec60e4fd491a05
#
_cell.length_a   1.000
_cell.length_b   1.000
_cell.length_c   1.000
_cell.angle_alpha   90.00
_cell.angle_beta   90.00
_cell.angle_gamma   90.00
#
_symmetry.space_group_name_H-M   'P 1'
#
loop_
_entity.id
_entity.type
_entity.pdbx_description
1 polymer ?
#
loop_
_entity_poly.entity_id
_entity_poly.type
_entity_poly.pdbx_seq_one_letter_code
_entity_poly.pdbx_strand_id
1 'polypeptide(L)'
;MKKWILALVGIAVLAIVAYLALLNKPQAPQVHYTNLSGQTASTDSLKGKVVLVNFWATSCSGCMAEMPKLRATHEKYAPQGYETVAVAMSYDPPNYVQTYVKDTALPFFVTLDSSGSIAKAFGEVQLTPTSVLIDKQGNIIKRYVGEPDFTELHQLIEQNLKA
;
A
#
# COMPACT_ATOMS: atom_id res chain seq x y z
N MET A 1 -29.60 -0.44 43.93
CA MET A 1 -28.66 -1.45 43.45
C MET A 1 -28.81 -1.76 41.95
N LYS A 2 -29.98 -2.11 41.40
CA LYS A 2 -30.19 -2.41 39.97
C LYS A 2 -29.71 -1.31 39.00
N LYS A 3 -29.96 -0.02 39.30
CA LYS A 3 -29.56 1.10 38.44
C LYS A 3 -28.02 1.24 38.31
N TRP A 4 -27.28 0.98 39.36
CA TRP A 4 -25.80 1.03 39.36
C TRP A 4 -25.19 -0.15 38.60
N ILE A 5 -25.79 -1.34 38.69
CA ILE A 5 -25.36 -2.52 37.94
C ILE A 5 -25.55 -2.28 36.44
N LEU A 6 -26.70 -1.73 36.02
CA LEU A 6 -26.95 -1.39 34.61
C LEU A 6 -25.97 -0.33 34.08
N ALA A 7 -25.63 0.67 34.89
CA ALA A 7 -24.62 1.65 34.50
C ALA A 7 -23.22 1.04 34.31
N LEU A 8 -22.79 0.16 35.23
CA LEU A 8 -21.50 -0.53 35.13
C LEU A 8 -21.43 -1.45 33.91
N VAL A 9 -22.52 -2.19 33.62
CA VAL A 9 -22.60 -3.03 32.42
C VAL A 9 -22.53 -2.17 31.14
N GLY A 10 -23.21 -1.03 31.10
CA GLY A 10 -23.15 -0.09 29.97
C GLY A 10 -21.73 0.43 29.73
N ILE A 11 -21.03 0.82 30.79
CA ILE A 11 -19.64 1.28 30.69
C ILE A 11 -18.71 0.15 30.19
N ALA A 12 -18.86 -1.07 30.71
CA ALA A 12 -18.06 -2.21 30.28
C ALA A 12 -18.28 -2.54 28.80
N VAL A 13 -19.52 -2.52 28.32
CA VAL A 13 -19.85 -2.75 26.89
C VAL A 13 -19.22 -1.65 26.03
N LEU A 14 -19.34 -0.38 26.40
CA LEU A 14 -18.72 0.73 25.68
C LEU A 14 -17.19 0.60 25.63
N ALA A 15 -16.57 0.21 26.75
CA ALA A 15 -15.12 -0.01 26.81
C ALA A 15 -14.67 -1.17 25.90
N ILE A 16 -15.43 -2.27 25.85
CA ILE A 16 -15.16 -3.40 24.96
C ILE A 16 -15.32 -2.99 23.50
N VAL A 17 -16.38 -2.27 23.16
CA VAL A 17 -16.60 -1.79 21.78
C VAL A 17 -15.49 -0.84 21.35
N ALA A 18 -15.10 0.11 22.21
CA ALA A 18 -13.99 1.02 21.94
C ALA A 18 -12.66 0.25 21.78
N TYR A 19 -12.40 -0.72 22.64
CA TYR A 19 -11.22 -1.59 22.56
C TYR A 19 -11.18 -2.38 21.24
N LEU A 20 -12.29 -3.02 20.85
CA LEU A 20 -12.40 -3.75 19.58
C LEU A 20 -12.26 -2.83 18.36
N ALA A 21 -12.78 -1.60 18.43
CA ALA A 21 -12.62 -0.60 17.36
C ALA A 21 -11.16 -0.14 17.20
N LEU A 22 -10.43 -0.02 18.30
CA LEU A 22 -9.00 0.32 18.29
C LEU A 22 -8.11 -0.82 17.76
N LEU A 23 -8.56 -2.07 17.90
CA LEU A 23 -7.85 -3.24 17.36
C LEU A 23 -8.10 -3.44 15.85
N ASN A 24 -9.18 -2.88 15.29
CA ASN A 24 -9.53 -3.03 13.88
C ASN A 24 -8.70 -2.07 13.02
N LYS A 25 -7.56 -2.56 12.53
CA LYS A 25 -6.79 -1.83 11.50
C LYS A 25 -7.56 -1.85 10.17
N PRO A 26 -7.53 -0.75 9.39
CA PRO A 26 -8.15 -0.73 8.08
C PRO A 26 -7.51 -1.77 7.17
N GLN A 27 -8.33 -2.60 6.52
CA GLN A 27 -7.87 -3.61 5.57
C GLN A 27 -7.59 -2.97 4.21
N ALA A 28 -6.56 -3.46 3.54
CA ALA A 28 -6.33 -3.12 2.15
C ALA A 28 -7.47 -3.65 1.27
N PRO A 29 -7.93 -2.89 0.27
CA PRO A 29 -8.99 -3.32 -0.62
C PRO A 29 -8.56 -4.54 -1.42
N GLN A 30 -9.53 -5.40 -1.76
CA GLN A 30 -9.31 -6.53 -2.64
C GLN A 30 -9.29 -6.06 -4.08
N VAL A 31 -8.12 -6.07 -4.70
CA VAL A 31 -7.91 -5.68 -6.10
C VAL A 31 -7.05 -6.71 -6.82
N HIS A 32 -7.19 -6.73 -8.14
CA HIS A 32 -6.35 -7.52 -9.03
C HIS A 32 -5.37 -6.60 -9.76
N TYR A 33 -4.14 -7.04 -9.86
CA TYR A 33 -3.07 -6.37 -10.58
C TYR A 33 -2.65 -7.23 -11.77
N THR A 34 -2.44 -6.61 -12.92
CA THR A 34 -1.86 -7.29 -14.09
C THR A 34 -0.63 -6.51 -14.51
N ASN A 35 0.55 -7.13 -14.45
CA ASN A 35 1.78 -6.46 -14.83
C ASN A 35 1.91 -6.32 -16.36
N LEU A 36 2.93 -5.59 -16.79
CA LEU A 36 3.16 -5.31 -18.22
C LEU A 36 3.49 -6.56 -19.05
N SER A 37 3.84 -7.69 -18.41
CA SER A 37 4.06 -8.99 -19.07
C SER A 37 2.83 -9.92 -19.01
N GLY A 38 1.69 -9.45 -18.47
CA GLY A 38 0.45 -10.21 -18.37
C GLY A 38 0.34 -11.12 -17.15
N GLN A 39 1.31 -11.10 -16.24
CA GLN A 39 1.20 -11.83 -14.98
C GLN A 39 0.21 -11.15 -14.04
N THR A 40 -0.60 -11.95 -13.35
CA THR A 40 -1.62 -11.46 -12.44
C THR A 40 -1.22 -11.68 -10.98
N ALA A 41 -1.56 -10.72 -10.13
CA ALA A 41 -1.50 -10.81 -8.68
C ALA A 41 -2.79 -10.23 -8.08
N SER A 42 -3.05 -10.50 -6.82
CA SER A 42 -4.16 -9.87 -6.09
C SER A 42 -3.69 -9.47 -4.71
N THR A 43 -4.44 -8.59 -4.04
CA THR A 43 -4.13 -8.23 -2.65
C THR A 43 -4.04 -9.48 -1.77
N ASP A 44 -4.93 -10.48 -1.96
CA ASP A 44 -4.87 -11.73 -1.21
C ASP A 44 -3.62 -12.57 -1.50
N SER A 45 -3.16 -12.60 -2.76
CA SER A 45 -1.95 -13.36 -3.13
C SER A 45 -0.66 -12.74 -2.57
N LEU A 46 -0.73 -11.50 -2.09
CA LEU A 46 0.38 -10.79 -1.47
C LEU A 46 0.40 -10.93 0.06
N LYS A 47 -0.61 -11.58 0.68
CA LYS A 47 -0.59 -11.89 2.12
C LYS A 47 0.65 -12.71 2.49
N GLY A 48 1.16 -12.46 3.68
CA GLY A 48 2.45 -13.00 4.13
C GLY A 48 3.66 -12.13 3.78
N LYS A 49 3.48 -11.12 2.92
CA LYS A 49 4.49 -10.12 2.61
C LYS A 49 4.13 -8.76 3.19
N VAL A 50 5.12 -7.94 3.49
CA VAL A 50 4.95 -6.51 3.69
C VAL A 50 4.91 -5.86 2.31
N VAL A 51 3.86 -5.12 1.98
CA VAL A 51 3.63 -4.60 0.62
C VAL A 51 3.55 -3.09 0.63
N LEU A 52 4.27 -2.44 -0.28
CA LEU A 52 4.09 -1.04 -0.59
C LEU A 52 3.38 -0.90 -1.93
N VAL A 53 2.16 -0.39 -1.93
CA VAL A 53 1.44 -0.01 -3.15
C VAL A 53 1.69 1.46 -3.41
N ASN A 54 2.40 1.76 -4.50
CA ASN A 54 2.79 3.12 -4.89
C ASN A 54 2.03 3.55 -6.15
N PHE A 55 1.30 4.66 -6.07
CA PHE A 55 0.57 5.28 -7.18
C PHE A 55 1.43 6.38 -7.79
N TRP A 56 1.69 6.29 -9.10
CA TRP A 56 2.65 7.14 -9.80
C TRP A 56 2.24 7.44 -11.25
N ALA A 57 2.94 8.37 -11.88
CA ALA A 57 2.84 8.65 -13.30
C ALA A 57 4.19 9.11 -13.85
N THR A 58 4.46 8.86 -15.13
CA THR A 58 5.68 9.31 -15.82
C THR A 58 5.78 10.82 -15.91
N SER A 59 4.64 11.52 -15.92
CA SER A 59 4.55 12.99 -15.94
C SER A 59 4.73 13.64 -14.56
N CYS A 60 4.80 12.83 -13.47
CA CYS A 60 4.92 13.30 -12.10
C CYS A 60 6.41 13.42 -11.72
N SER A 61 6.93 14.63 -11.64
CA SER A 61 8.35 14.87 -11.31
C SER A 61 8.76 14.32 -9.94
N GLY A 62 7.89 14.42 -8.92
CA GLY A 62 8.12 13.83 -7.60
C GLY A 62 8.20 12.32 -7.65
N CYS A 63 7.34 11.67 -8.46
CA CYS A 63 7.39 10.22 -8.66
C CYS A 63 8.71 9.78 -9.31
N MET A 64 9.17 10.52 -10.30
CA MET A 64 10.45 10.22 -10.97
C MET A 64 11.65 10.38 -10.02
N ALA A 65 11.59 11.36 -9.11
CA ALA A 65 12.62 11.59 -8.11
C ALA A 65 12.66 10.49 -7.02
N GLU A 66 11.49 9.91 -6.64
CA GLU A 66 11.43 8.85 -5.62
C GLU A 66 11.73 7.46 -6.17
N MET A 67 11.52 7.19 -7.47
CA MET A 67 11.60 5.87 -8.07
C MET A 67 12.96 5.15 -7.83
N PRO A 68 14.12 5.82 -7.88
CA PRO A 68 15.40 5.20 -7.52
C PRO A 68 15.45 4.73 -6.05
N LYS A 69 14.79 5.47 -5.14
CA LYS A 69 14.74 5.13 -3.71
C LYS A 69 13.80 3.93 -3.47
N LEU A 70 12.67 3.87 -4.20
CA LEU A 70 11.77 2.71 -4.19
C LEU A 70 12.49 1.46 -4.70
N ARG A 71 13.27 1.60 -5.77
CA ARG A 71 14.11 0.51 -6.29
C ARG A 71 15.08 0.00 -5.23
N ALA A 72 15.88 0.89 -4.63
CA ALA A 72 16.82 0.51 -3.58
C ALA A 72 16.12 -0.14 -2.37
N THR A 73 14.94 0.36 -2.00
CA THR A 73 14.11 -0.23 -0.95
C THR A 73 13.66 -1.64 -1.32
N HIS A 74 13.18 -1.85 -2.55
CA HIS A 74 12.78 -3.18 -3.02
C HIS A 74 13.97 -4.15 -3.04
N GLU A 75 15.08 -3.76 -3.62
CA GLU A 75 16.30 -4.59 -3.70
C GLU A 75 16.79 -5.00 -2.30
N LYS A 76 16.70 -4.10 -1.31
CA LYS A 76 17.10 -4.38 0.09
C LYS A 76 16.18 -5.36 0.80
N TYR A 77 14.86 -5.21 0.63
CA TYR A 77 13.88 -5.91 1.49
C TYR A 77 13.13 -7.05 0.81
N ALA A 78 13.11 -7.14 -0.53
CA ALA A 78 12.40 -8.22 -1.23
C ALA A 78 12.85 -9.63 -0.82
N PRO A 79 14.17 -9.90 -0.59
CA PRO A 79 14.61 -11.21 -0.10
C PRO A 79 14.09 -11.55 1.30
N GLN A 80 13.59 -10.57 2.04
CA GLN A 80 13.09 -10.71 3.40
C GLN A 80 11.55 -10.83 3.48
N GLY A 81 10.85 -10.82 2.33
CA GLY A 81 9.40 -10.91 2.27
C GLY A 81 8.68 -9.56 2.11
N TYR A 82 9.34 -8.60 1.50
CA TYR A 82 8.76 -7.32 1.08
C TYR A 82 8.41 -7.35 -0.42
N GLU A 83 7.40 -6.58 -0.81
CA GLU A 83 7.02 -6.40 -2.21
C GLU A 83 6.66 -4.94 -2.49
N THR A 84 7.01 -4.45 -3.69
CA THR A 84 6.55 -3.17 -4.22
C THR A 84 5.59 -3.43 -5.38
N VAL A 85 4.41 -2.81 -5.33
CA VAL A 85 3.45 -2.79 -6.44
C VAL A 85 3.31 -1.35 -6.89
N ALA A 86 3.87 -1.02 -8.05
CA ALA A 86 3.78 0.31 -8.65
C ALA A 86 2.57 0.37 -9.59
N VAL A 87 1.59 1.20 -9.24
CA VAL A 87 0.34 1.39 -9.96
C VAL A 87 0.43 2.68 -10.78
N ALA A 88 0.59 2.56 -12.10
CA ALA A 88 0.56 3.71 -12.98
C ALA A 88 -0.88 4.21 -13.15
N MET A 89 -1.08 5.50 -12.93
CA MET A 89 -2.41 6.14 -12.93
C MET A 89 -3.06 6.09 -14.31
N SER A 90 -4.39 6.08 -14.34
CA SER A 90 -5.21 5.95 -15.57
C SER A 90 -4.96 7.02 -16.63
N TYR A 91 -4.47 8.19 -16.22
CA TYR A 91 -4.15 9.29 -17.12
C TYR A 91 -2.73 9.19 -17.73
N ASP A 92 -1.90 8.25 -17.27
CA ASP A 92 -0.54 8.10 -17.79
C ASP A 92 -0.55 7.22 -19.06
N PRO A 93 -0.04 7.70 -20.20
CA PRO A 93 -0.05 6.93 -21.44
C PRO A 93 0.71 5.60 -21.28
N PRO A 94 0.10 4.46 -21.62
CA PRO A 94 0.70 3.14 -21.44
C PRO A 94 2.09 2.97 -22.07
N ASN A 95 2.31 3.59 -23.26
CA ASN A 95 3.60 3.53 -23.94
C ASN A 95 4.71 4.25 -23.17
N TYR A 96 4.41 5.34 -22.44
CA TYR A 96 5.39 6.02 -21.61
C TYR A 96 5.77 5.17 -20.41
N VAL A 97 4.78 4.56 -19.74
CA VAL A 97 5.01 3.64 -18.64
C VAL A 97 5.86 2.44 -19.08
N GLN A 98 5.51 1.82 -20.21
CA GLN A 98 6.24 0.67 -20.76
C GLN A 98 7.70 1.04 -21.10
N THR A 99 7.91 2.18 -21.75
CA THR A 99 9.26 2.68 -22.08
C THR A 99 10.06 2.93 -20.82
N TYR A 100 9.50 3.64 -19.84
CA TYR A 100 10.18 3.93 -18.58
C TYR A 100 10.58 2.65 -17.83
N VAL A 101 9.66 1.69 -17.69
CA VAL A 101 9.91 0.42 -17.01
C VAL A 101 11.00 -0.38 -17.71
N LYS A 102 10.99 -0.42 -19.05
CA LYS A 102 12.02 -1.10 -19.84
C LYS A 102 13.39 -0.44 -19.68
N ASP A 103 13.46 0.87 -19.82
CA ASP A 103 14.73 1.62 -19.80
C ASP A 103 15.38 1.62 -18.41
N THR A 104 14.56 1.64 -17.36
CA THR A 104 15.04 1.62 -15.97
C THR A 104 15.13 0.21 -15.38
N ALA A 105 14.62 -0.82 -16.06
CA ALA A 105 14.59 -2.21 -15.59
C ALA A 105 14.10 -2.32 -14.13
N LEU A 106 12.91 -1.78 -13.83
CA LEU A 106 12.35 -1.81 -12.48
C LEU A 106 12.21 -3.26 -11.98
N PRO A 107 12.71 -3.59 -10.77
CA PRO A 107 12.76 -4.97 -10.28
C PRO A 107 11.47 -5.45 -9.62
N PHE A 108 10.41 -4.66 -9.61
CA PHE A 108 9.16 -4.91 -8.92
C PHE A 108 7.94 -4.91 -9.85
N PHE A 109 6.80 -5.28 -9.29
CA PHE A 109 5.56 -5.40 -10.03
C PHE A 109 5.03 -4.03 -10.45
N VAL A 110 4.87 -3.80 -11.77
CA VAL A 110 4.28 -2.58 -12.32
C VAL A 110 2.98 -2.92 -13.04
N THR A 111 1.90 -2.24 -12.68
CA THR A 111 0.57 -2.40 -13.30
C THR A 111 0.04 -1.07 -13.83
N LEU A 112 -0.78 -1.15 -14.89
CA LEU A 112 -1.53 0.00 -15.44
C LEU A 112 -2.93 -0.01 -14.84
N ASP A 113 -3.33 1.06 -14.19
CA ASP A 113 -4.71 1.24 -13.70
C ASP A 113 -5.56 1.97 -14.75
N SER A 114 -5.67 1.41 -15.96
CA SER A 114 -6.33 2.06 -17.11
C SER A 114 -7.79 2.46 -16.83
N SER A 115 -8.47 1.77 -15.93
CA SER A 115 -9.85 2.08 -15.53
C SER A 115 -9.95 3.02 -14.32
N GLY A 116 -8.85 3.26 -13.60
CA GLY A 116 -8.84 3.98 -12.33
C GLY A 116 -9.44 3.18 -11.16
N SER A 117 -9.74 1.90 -11.37
CA SER A 117 -10.42 1.08 -10.37
C SER A 117 -9.55 0.75 -9.17
N ILE A 118 -8.23 0.60 -9.35
CA ILE A 118 -7.30 0.34 -8.26
C ILE A 118 -7.16 1.60 -7.40
N ALA A 119 -6.90 2.77 -8.01
CA ALA A 119 -6.82 4.05 -7.31
C ALA A 119 -8.11 4.36 -6.55
N LYS A 120 -9.27 4.08 -7.15
CA LYS A 120 -10.58 4.24 -6.51
C LYS A 120 -10.73 3.33 -5.29
N ALA A 121 -10.39 2.05 -5.42
CA ALA A 121 -10.49 1.08 -4.32
C ALA A 121 -9.60 1.47 -3.13
N PHE A 122 -8.42 2.02 -3.39
CA PHE A 122 -7.51 2.54 -2.35
C PHE A 122 -7.93 3.90 -1.77
N GLY A 123 -9.19 4.30 -1.88
CA GLY A 123 -9.75 5.52 -1.32
C GLY A 123 -9.56 6.73 -2.24
N GLU A 124 -9.89 6.54 -3.50
CA GLU A 124 -9.92 7.58 -4.55
C GLU A 124 -8.60 8.38 -4.64
N VAL A 125 -7.49 7.67 -4.84
CA VAL A 125 -6.16 8.30 -4.99
C VAL A 125 -6.17 9.26 -6.18
N GLN A 126 -6.00 10.54 -5.92
CA GLN A 126 -5.98 11.61 -6.93
C GLN A 126 -4.60 12.25 -7.08
N LEU A 127 -3.79 12.21 -6.03
CA LEU A 127 -2.47 12.85 -6.00
C LEU A 127 -1.35 11.81 -6.15
N THR A 128 -0.34 12.14 -6.93
CA THR A 128 0.87 11.32 -7.07
C THR A 128 2.12 12.13 -6.70
N PRO A 129 3.12 11.50 -6.06
CA PRO A 129 3.07 10.11 -5.60
C PRO A 129 2.17 9.92 -4.38
N THR A 130 1.53 8.76 -4.27
CA THR A 130 0.85 8.31 -3.05
C THR A 130 1.26 6.86 -2.80
N SER A 131 1.66 6.56 -1.57
CA SER A 131 2.07 5.20 -1.18
C SER A 131 1.25 4.67 -0.01
N VAL A 132 0.89 3.39 -0.05
CA VAL A 132 0.16 2.69 1.01
C VAL A 132 0.97 1.48 1.44
N LEU A 133 1.45 1.50 2.68
CA LEU A 133 2.17 0.38 3.29
C LEU A 133 1.18 -0.57 3.98
N ILE A 134 1.32 -1.87 3.70
CA ILE A 134 0.41 -2.93 4.12
C ILE A 134 1.22 -4.01 4.84
N ASP A 135 0.70 -4.53 5.97
CA ASP A 135 1.34 -5.60 6.74
C ASP A 135 1.07 -7.00 6.14
N LYS A 136 1.70 -8.03 6.70
CA LYS A 136 1.56 -9.43 6.25
C LYS A 136 0.13 -9.97 6.36
N GLN A 137 -0.71 -9.37 7.20
CA GLN A 137 -2.12 -9.73 7.38
C GLN A 137 -3.06 -9.00 6.41
N GLY A 138 -2.53 -8.04 5.63
CA GLY A 138 -3.29 -7.21 4.70
C GLY A 138 -3.87 -5.95 5.33
N ASN A 139 -3.42 -5.56 6.53
CA ASN A 139 -3.86 -4.31 7.15
C ASN A 139 -3.03 -3.14 6.63
N ILE A 140 -3.67 -2.00 6.41
CA ILE A 140 -2.97 -0.75 6.10
C ILE A 140 -2.24 -0.25 7.35
N ILE A 141 -0.92 -0.13 7.25
CA ILE A 141 -0.05 0.42 8.30
C ILE A 141 -0.01 1.94 8.19
N LYS A 142 0.24 2.44 6.99
CA LYS A 142 0.42 3.86 6.73
C LYS A 142 0.13 4.25 5.29
N ARG A 143 -0.41 5.45 5.12
CA ARG A 143 -0.55 6.12 3.83
C ARG A 143 0.34 7.36 3.82
N TYR A 144 1.08 7.52 2.73
CA TYR A 144 1.86 8.71 2.42
C TYR A 144 1.23 9.40 1.21
N VAL A 145 0.99 10.70 1.30
CA VAL A 145 0.61 11.55 0.18
C VAL A 145 1.80 12.48 -0.09
N GLY A 146 2.39 12.38 -1.27
CA GLY A 146 3.71 12.86 -1.57
C GLY A 146 4.79 11.81 -1.31
N GLU A 147 6.05 12.19 -1.53
CA GLU A 147 7.21 11.33 -1.28
C GLU A 147 7.27 10.91 0.22
N PRO A 148 7.37 9.60 0.53
CA PRO A 148 7.51 9.15 1.91
C PRO A 148 8.85 9.59 2.52
N ASP A 149 8.86 9.80 3.84
CA ASP A 149 10.12 9.78 4.58
C ASP A 149 10.67 8.34 4.55
N PHE A 150 11.73 8.13 3.78
CA PHE A 150 12.32 6.81 3.60
C PHE A 150 12.94 6.25 4.88
N THR A 151 13.36 7.08 5.83
CA THR A 151 13.84 6.62 7.14
C THR A 151 12.69 5.98 7.92
N GLU A 152 11.56 6.67 8.00
CA GLU A 152 10.35 6.14 8.66
C GLU A 152 9.80 4.91 7.91
N LEU A 153 9.74 4.97 6.57
CA LEU A 153 9.26 3.85 5.75
C LEU A 153 10.08 2.58 6.01
N HIS A 154 11.42 2.69 6.02
CA HIS A 154 12.31 1.56 6.29
C HIS A 154 12.11 1.01 7.71
N GLN A 155 11.95 1.86 8.73
CA GLN A 155 11.67 1.42 10.10
C GLN A 155 10.36 0.62 10.17
N LEU A 156 9.30 1.11 9.52
CA LEU A 156 8.01 0.42 9.49
C LEU A 156 8.10 -0.91 8.72
N ILE A 157 8.81 -0.96 7.59
CA ILE A 157 9.06 -2.21 6.87
C ILE A 157 9.77 -3.21 7.77
N GLU A 158 10.88 -2.82 8.40
CA GLU A 158 11.70 -3.70 9.25
C GLU A 158 10.92 -4.23 10.47
N GLN A 159 10.08 -3.40 11.08
CA GLN A 159 9.20 -3.81 12.18
C GLN A 159 8.20 -4.88 11.75
N ASN A 160 7.57 -4.68 10.57
CA ASN A 160 6.53 -5.58 10.09
C ASN A 160 7.10 -6.85 9.39
N LEU A 161 8.35 -6.83 8.95
CA LEU A 161 9.04 -8.03 8.49
C LEU A 161 9.34 -9.00 9.63
N LYS A 162 9.55 -8.50 10.87
CA LYS A 162 9.81 -9.30 12.07
C LYS A 162 8.54 -9.83 12.74
N ALA A 163 7.40 -9.18 12.52
CA ALA A 163 6.08 -9.61 12.99
C ALA A 163 5.55 -10.73 12.07
#